data_d399eea2745668e3ea3a1759fc99570b
#
_entry.id   d399eea2745668e3ea3a1759fc99570b
#
_cell.length_a   1.000
_cell.length_b   1.000
_cell.length_c   1.000
_cell.angle_alpha   90.00
_cell.angle_beta   90.00
_cell.angle_gamma   90.00
#
_symmetry.space_group_name_H-M   'P 1'
#
loop_
_entity.id
_entity.type
_entity.pdbx_description
1 polymer ?
#
loop_
_entity_poly.entity_id
_entity_poly.type
_entity_poly.pdbx_seq_one_letter_code
_entity_poly.pdbx_strand_id
1 'polypeptide(L)'
;MDLINRIKNILVSPKTEWPVIDGENNPHISVLTKYVLLLAAIPAIAIFLGYGVIGYRVFGVHFVSLSLGIKHAITQYITMVGSVYITAFVIDILAPTFGSQKNFDKAFSLVAYSFTPAFIGGFFYIYHSLNIIASLASLYSLYLLFIGLAPMMKTPAEKNTTYFVVSLLVMVAAVVVLGIVLAALLVGSTFGL
;
A
#
# COMPACT_ATOMS: atom_id res chain seq x y z
N MET A 1 3.29 9.31 18.40
CA MET A 1 4.66 8.84 18.10
C MET A 1 5.19 9.54 16.86
N ASP A 2 6.52 9.81 16.81
CA ASP A 2 7.14 10.43 15.64
C ASP A 2 7.11 9.48 14.42
N LEU A 3 6.90 10.04 13.22
CA LEU A 3 6.77 9.32 11.94
C LEU A 3 7.98 8.40 11.69
N ILE A 4 9.20 8.93 11.86
CA ILE A 4 10.43 8.18 11.58
C ILE A 4 10.59 7.00 12.53
N ASN A 5 10.31 7.19 13.81
CA ASN A 5 10.37 6.12 14.79
C ASN A 5 9.30 5.03 14.51
N ARG A 6 8.11 5.41 14.05
CA ARG A 6 7.07 4.45 13.62
C ARG A 6 7.56 3.61 12.44
N ILE A 7 8.09 4.25 11.40
CA ILE A 7 8.65 3.57 10.23
C ILE A 7 9.74 2.58 10.65
N LYS A 8 10.71 3.04 11.44
CA LYS A 8 11.80 2.20 11.91
C LYS A 8 11.30 0.99 12.70
N ASN A 9 10.43 1.21 13.67
CA ASN A 9 9.97 0.15 14.56
C ASN A 9 9.14 -0.91 13.82
N ILE A 10 8.24 -0.51 12.94
CA ILE A 10 7.43 -1.46 12.18
C ILE A 10 8.26 -2.29 11.21
N LEU A 11 9.37 -1.74 10.68
CA LEU A 11 10.27 -2.46 9.79
C LEU A 11 11.21 -3.41 10.53
N VAL A 12 11.72 -3.01 11.69
CA VAL A 12 12.80 -3.75 12.38
C VAL A 12 12.26 -4.64 13.50
N SER A 13 11.22 -4.22 14.18
CA SER A 13 10.68 -4.88 15.39
C SER A 13 9.15 -4.96 15.35
N PRO A 14 8.54 -5.49 14.26
CA PRO A 14 7.09 -5.44 14.07
C PRO A 14 6.30 -6.15 15.17
N LYS A 15 6.82 -7.27 15.69
CA LYS A 15 6.12 -8.05 16.73
C LYS A 15 5.90 -7.28 18.02
N THR A 16 6.82 -6.39 18.38
CA THR A 16 6.70 -5.52 19.57
C THR A 16 5.94 -4.24 19.26
N GLU A 17 5.95 -3.79 18.01
CA GLU A 17 5.30 -2.56 17.60
C GLU A 17 3.77 -2.70 17.43
N TRP A 18 3.27 -3.85 16.97
CA TRP A 18 1.83 -4.08 16.81
C TRP A 18 1.02 -3.88 18.10
N PRO A 19 1.44 -4.42 19.27
CA PRO A 19 0.75 -4.12 20.53
C PRO A 19 0.74 -2.64 20.90
N VAL A 20 1.81 -1.89 20.58
CA VAL A 20 1.87 -0.44 20.82
C VAL A 20 0.87 0.29 19.94
N ILE A 21 0.80 -0.05 18.64
CA ILE A 21 -0.15 0.51 17.69
C ILE A 21 -1.59 0.21 18.13
N ASP A 22 -1.86 -0.99 18.57
CA ASP A 22 -3.18 -1.38 19.07
C ASP A 22 -3.61 -0.52 20.29
N GLY A 23 -2.69 -0.20 21.18
CA GLY A 23 -2.95 0.65 22.34
C GLY A 23 -3.25 2.12 22.01
N GLU A 24 -2.78 2.64 20.87
CA GLU A 24 -2.91 4.07 20.53
C GLU A 24 -4.32 4.51 20.12
N ASN A 25 -5.17 3.62 19.63
CA ASN A 25 -6.54 3.91 19.18
C ASN A 25 -6.66 5.15 18.25
N ASN A 26 -5.74 5.28 17.31
CA ASN A 26 -5.72 6.40 16.36
C ASN A 26 -6.90 6.32 15.38
N PRO A 27 -7.67 7.43 15.18
CA PRO A 27 -8.67 7.48 14.12
C PRO A 27 -8.02 7.31 12.74
N HIS A 28 -8.69 6.59 11.81
CA HIS A 28 -8.17 6.35 10.45
C HIS A 28 -7.79 7.64 9.71
N ILE A 29 -8.55 8.73 9.89
CA ILE A 29 -8.24 10.03 9.28
C ILE A 29 -6.89 10.57 9.76
N SER A 30 -6.54 10.40 11.02
CA SER A 30 -5.23 10.82 11.54
C SER A 30 -4.09 10.00 10.93
N VAL A 31 -4.28 8.68 10.82
CA VAL A 31 -3.30 7.78 10.18
C VAL A 31 -3.20 8.09 8.68
N LEU A 32 -4.32 8.33 8.00
CA LEU A 32 -4.32 8.74 6.60
C LEU A 32 -3.47 10.00 6.40
N THR A 33 -3.80 11.08 7.09
CA THR A 33 -3.21 12.41 6.82
C THR A 33 -1.76 12.52 7.28
N LYS A 34 -1.41 11.88 8.40
CA LYS A 34 -0.07 11.99 9.00
C LYS A 34 0.89 10.89 8.57
N TYR A 35 0.41 9.84 7.91
CA TYR A 35 1.22 8.69 7.53
C TYR A 35 1.04 8.29 6.08
N VAL A 36 -0.18 7.85 5.67
CA VAL A 36 -0.41 7.27 4.35
C VAL A 36 -0.16 8.27 3.23
N LEU A 37 -0.74 9.48 3.31
CA LEU A 37 -0.58 10.49 2.25
C LEU A 37 0.88 10.93 2.09
N LEU A 38 1.64 11.03 3.18
CA LEU A 38 3.05 11.39 3.13
C LEU A 38 3.90 10.28 2.50
N LEU A 39 3.69 9.03 2.92
CA LEU A 39 4.49 7.91 2.42
C LEU A 39 4.11 7.49 1.00
N ALA A 40 2.84 7.60 0.61
CA ALA A 40 2.39 7.35 -0.76
C ALA A 40 2.99 8.31 -1.79
N ALA A 41 3.46 9.48 -1.37
CA ALA A 41 4.17 10.41 -2.24
C ALA A 41 5.54 9.87 -2.70
N ILE A 42 6.19 9.00 -1.91
CA ILE A 42 7.52 8.44 -2.25
C ILE A 42 7.48 7.68 -3.60
N PRO A 43 6.67 6.62 -3.77
CA PRO A 43 6.58 5.92 -5.04
C PRO A 43 6.05 6.79 -6.18
N ALA A 44 5.13 7.72 -5.91
CA ALA A 44 4.60 8.61 -6.93
C ALA A 44 5.68 9.56 -7.49
N ILE A 45 6.47 10.18 -6.62
CA ILE A 45 7.59 11.04 -7.02
C ILE A 45 8.66 10.22 -7.75
N ALA A 46 8.99 9.02 -7.26
CA ALA A 46 9.96 8.14 -7.90
C ALA A 46 9.54 7.77 -9.34
N ILE A 47 8.28 7.41 -9.56
CA ILE A 47 7.74 7.13 -10.89
C ILE A 47 7.76 8.39 -11.78
N PHE A 48 7.37 9.55 -11.24
CA PHE A 48 7.46 10.81 -11.97
C PHE A 48 8.88 11.07 -12.49
N LEU A 49 9.88 10.95 -11.60
CA LEU A 49 11.28 11.13 -11.96
C LEU A 49 11.75 10.08 -12.97
N GLY A 50 11.35 8.82 -12.79
CA GLY A 50 11.73 7.72 -13.67
C GLY A 50 11.24 7.89 -15.10
N TYR A 51 9.97 8.20 -15.32
CA TYR A 51 9.39 8.35 -16.66
C TYR A 51 9.50 9.76 -17.22
N GLY A 52 9.39 10.78 -16.36
CA GLY A 52 9.29 12.17 -16.77
C GLY A 52 10.62 12.91 -16.91
N VAL A 53 11.66 12.47 -16.18
CA VAL A 53 12.95 13.16 -16.11
C VAL A 53 14.10 12.29 -16.57
N ILE A 54 14.27 11.11 -15.95
CA ILE A 54 15.37 10.18 -16.27
C ILE A 54 15.09 9.45 -17.57
N GLY A 55 13.85 9.01 -17.76
CA GLY A 55 13.42 8.22 -18.91
C GLY A 55 13.70 6.73 -18.76
N TYR A 56 13.25 5.98 -19.73
CA TYR A 56 13.39 4.53 -19.81
C TYR A 56 13.82 4.11 -21.22
N ARG A 57 14.41 2.93 -21.35
CA ARG A 57 14.84 2.39 -22.64
C ARG A 57 13.97 1.23 -23.06
N VAL A 58 13.53 1.26 -24.33
CA VAL A 58 12.82 0.15 -24.98
C VAL A 58 13.55 -0.14 -26.30
N PHE A 59 13.99 -1.36 -26.49
CA PHE A 59 14.77 -1.80 -27.68
C PHE A 59 15.94 -0.85 -28.04
N GLY A 60 16.66 -0.35 -27.03
CA GLY A 60 17.81 0.55 -27.22
C GLY A 60 17.46 2.03 -27.40
N VAL A 61 16.20 2.37 -27.68
CA VAL A 61 15.72 3.76 -27.80
C VAL A 61 15.39 4.33 -26.43
N HIS A 62 15.84 5.54 -26.16
CA HIS A 62 15.60 6.25 -24.91
C HIS A 62 14.35 7.15 -25.03
N PHE A 63 13.40 6.95 -24.13
CA PHE A 63 12.16 7.72 -24.07
C PHE A 63 12.10 8.52 -22.77
N VAL A 64 11.79 9.81 -22.89
CA VAL A 64 11.47 10.70 -21.76
C VAL A 64 10.16 11.41 -22.10
N SER A 65 9.21 11.40 -21.18
CA SER A 65 7.93 12.07 -21.38
C SER A 65 7.38 12.61 -20.06
N LEU A 66 7.41 13.93 -19.92
CA LEU A 66 6.88 14.61 -18.74
C LEU A 66 5.39 14.30 -18.53
N SER A 67 4.61 14.27 -19.62
CA SER A 67 3.18 13.95 -19.57
C SER A 67 2.92 12.53 -19.06
N LEU A 68 3.68 11.54 -19.54
CA LEU A 68 3.59 10.17 -19.04
C LEU A 68 4.04 10.08 -17.58
N GLY A 69 5.13 10.77 -17.20
CA GLY A 69 5.59 10.81 -15.82
C GLY A 69 4.52 11.34 -14.87
N ILE A 70 3.84 12.44 -15.22
CA ILE A 70 2.73 13.00 -14.42
C ILE A 70 1.56 12.01 -14.33
N LYS A 71 1.12 11.45 -15.46
CA LYS A 71 0.00 10.49 -15.46
C LYS A 71 0.28 9.27 -14.58
N HIS A 72 1.46 8.68 -14.72
CA HIS A 72 1.86 7.53 -13.91
C HIS A 72 2.00 7.87 -12.43
N ALA A 73 2.53 9.04 -12.08
CA ALA A 73 2.65 9.49 -10.69
C ALA A 73 1.28 9.68 -10.02
N ILE A 74 0.33 10.32 -10.71
CA ILE A 74 -1.04 10.51 -10.21
C ILE A 74 -1.71 9.14 -10.03
N THR A 75 -1.61 8.27 -11.03
CA THR A 75 -2.17 6.92 -10.95
C THR A 75 -1.58 6.15 -9.78
N GLN A 76 -0.27 6.18 -9.62
CA GLN A 76 0.42 5.49 -8.53
C GLN A 76 -0.02 6.00 -7.16
N TYR A 77 -0.11 7.32 -6.99
CA TYR A 77 -0.54 7.92 -5.74
C TYR A 77 -1.97 7.51 -5.37
N ILE A 78 -2.91 7.64 -6.33
CA ILE A 78 -4.31 7.25 -6.13
C ILE A 78 -4.42 5.75 -5.85
N THR A 79 -3.70 4.92 -6.59
CA THR A 79 -3.69 3.46 -6.39
C THR A 79 -3.17 3.09 -5.01
N MET A 80 -2.07 3.69 -4.54
CA MET A 80 -1.51 3.41 -3.22
C MET A 80 -2.49 3.79 -2.10
N VAL A 81 -3.03 5.01 -2.13
CA VAL A 81 -4.00 5.46 -1.12
C VAL A 81 -5.29 4.64 -1.19
N GLY A 82 -5.80 4.42 -2.40
CA GLY A 82 -6.99 3.60 -2.64
C GLY A 82 -6.82 2.15 -2.17
N SER A 83 -5.64 1.55 -2.40
CA SER A 83 -5.33 0.19 -1.95
C SER A 83 -5.36 0.07 -0.43
N VAL A 84 -4.89 1.08 0.30
CA VAL A 84 -4.97 1.08 1.78
C VAL A 84 -6.43 1.08 2.23
N TYR A 85 -7.27 1.94 1.64
CA TYR A 85 -8.70 1.99 1.97
C TYR A 85 -9.43 0.70 1.63
N ILE A 86 -9.23 0.18 0.41
CA ILE A 86 -9.87 -1.05 -0.05
C ILE A 86 -9.47 -2.22 0.84
N THR A 87 -8.19 -2.37 1.14
CA THR A 87 -7.68 -3.46 1.98
C THR A 87 -8.23 -3.36 3.41
N ALA A 88 -8.24 -2.16 4.00
CA ALA A 88 -8.79 -1.93 5.32
C ALA A 88 -10.29 -2.26 5.38
N PHE A 89 -11.04 -1.86 4.35
CA PHE A 89 -12.47 -2.15 4.23
C PHE A 89 -12.74 -3.66 4.10
N VAL A 90 -11.95 -4.36 3.29
CA VAL A 90 -12.06 -5.83 3.14
C VAL A 90 -11.78 -6.52 4.47
N ILE A 91 -10.72 -6.14 5.18
CA ILE A 91 -10.39 -6.68 6.50
C ILE A 91 -11.53 -6.40 7.48
N ASP A 92 -12.01 -5.18 7.57
CA ASP A 92 -13.09 -4.81 8.51
C ASP A 92 -14.40 -5.57 8.25
N ILE A 93 -14.79 -5.69 6.96
CA ILE A 93 -16.04 -6.36 6.59
C ILE A 93 -15.99 -7.87 6.83
N LEU A 94 -14.83 -8.49 6.62
CA LEU A 94 -14.63 -9.92 6.83
C LEU A 94 -14.41 -10.30 8.30
N ALA A 95 -14.07 -9.34 9.17
CA ALA A 95 -13.70 -9.59 10.57
C ALA A 95 -14.73 -10.47 11.33
N PRO A 96 -16.06 -10.21 11.28
CA PRO A 96 -17.02 -11.06 12.00
C PRO A 96 -17.04 -12.52 11.53
N THR A 97 -16.84 -12.76 10.24
CA THR A 97 -16.81 -14.11 9.64
C THR A 97 -15.70 -14.97 10.24
N PHE A 98 -14.60 -14.34 10.63
CA PHE A 98 -13.45 -15.03 11.23
C PHE A 98 -13.40 -14.90 12.78
N GLY A 99 -14.47 -14.41 13.40
CA GLY A 99 -14.54 -14.24 14.86
C GLY A 99 -13.63 -13.13 15.39
N SER A 100 -13.26 -12.18 14.51
CA SER A 100 -12.45 -11.01 14.81
C SER A 100 -13.32 -9.81 15.17
N GLN A 101 -12.74 -8.82 15.83
CA GLN A 101 -13.46 -7.60 16.17
C GLN A 101 -13.55 -6.68 14.95
N LYS A 102 -14.80 -6.30 14.59
CA LYS A 102 -15.03 -5.29 13.56
C LYS A 102 -14.66 -3.91 14.07
N ASN A 103 -13.63 -3.30 13.49
CA ASN A 103 -13.19 -1.95 13.83
C ASN A 103 -12.37 -1.38 12.66
N PHE A 104 -12.98 -0.46 11.90
CA PHE A 104 -12.36 0.12 10.72
C PHE A 104 -11.09 0.92 11.03
N ASP A 105 -11.02 1.65 12.16
CA ASP A 105 -9.81 2.40 12.55
C ASP A 105 -8.62 1.47 12.80
N LYS A 106 -8.88 0.31 13.44
CA LYS A 106 -7.86 -0.73 13.65
C LYS A 106 -7.45 -1.41 12.34
N ALA A 107 -8.41 -1.76 11.49
CA ALA A 107 -8.14 -2.33 10.17
C ALA A 107 -7.34 -1.36 9.30
N PHE A 108 -7.70 -0.07 9.31
CA PHE A 108 -6.96 0.96 8.56
C PHE A 108 -5.54 1.14 9.07
N SER A 109 -5.35 1.21 10.38
CA SER A 109 -4.02 1.31 11.00
C SER A 109 -3.17 0.08 10.68
N LEU A 110 -3.75 -1.13 10.76
CA LEU A 110 -3.10 -2.38 10.37
C LEU A 110 -2.55 -2.30 8.94
N VAL A 111 -3.40 -1.94 7.99
CA VAL A 111 -3.02 -1.87 6.57
C VAL A 111 -2.01 -0.76 6.31
N ALA A 112 -2.26 0.44 6.83
CA ALA A 112 -1.39 1.60 6.64
C ALA A 112 0.04 1.33 7.08
N TYR A 113 0.22 0.76 8.26
CA TYR A 113 1.55 0.43 8.77
C TYR A 113 2.16 -0.81 8.11
N SER A 114 1.35 -1.78 7.70
CA SER A 114 1.83 -2.93 6.92
C SER A 114 2.37 -2.53 5.55
N PHE A 115 1.83 -1.48 4.93
CA PHE A 115 2.27 -1.00 3.61
C PHE A 115 3.56 -0.16 3.66
N THR A 116 4.12 0.09 4.84
CA THR A 116 5.38 0.83 5.00
C THR A 116 6.51 0.34 4.09
N PRO A 117 6.81 -0.97 4.01
CA PRO A 117 7.85 -1.45 3.11
C PRO A 117 7.56 -1.16 1.64
N ALA A 118 6.29 -1.28 1.21
CA ALA A 118 5.89 -1.00 -0.16
C ALA A 118 6.01 0.50 -0.50
N PHE A 119 5.65 1.40 0.43
CA PHE A 119 5.84 2.84 0.25
C PHE A 119 7.32 3.19 0.10
N ILE A 120 8.17 2.69 1.00
CA ILE A 120 9.61 3.00 0.97
C ILE A 120 10.29 2.31 -0.20
N GLY A 121 9.97 1.03 -0.45
CA GLY A 121 10.48 0.28 -1.59
C GLY A 121 10.10 0.90 -2.93
N GLY A 122 8.97 1.62 -2.98
CA GLY A 122 8.56 2.37 -4.15
C GLY A 122 9.52 3.50 -4.58
N PHE A 123 10.46 3.89 -3.74
CA PHE A 123 11.58 4.76 -4.13
C PHE A 123 12.39 4.19 -5.30
N PHE A 124 12.51 2.86 -5.38
CA PHE A 124 13.25 2.20 -6.45
C PHE A 124 12.56 2.24 -7.81
N TYR A 125 11.32 2.71 -7.91
CA TYR A 125 10.64 2.98 -9.19
C TYR A 125 11.30 4.10 -10.00
N ILE A 126 12.22 4.85 -9.42
CA ILE A 126 13.03 5.85 -10.12
C ILE A 126 13.83 5.24 -11.29
N TYR A 127 14.25 3.97 -11.16
CA TYR A 127 14.90 3.20 -12.21
C TYR A 127 14.13 1.92 -12.50
N HIS A 128 13.66 1.77 -13.73
CA HIS A 128 12.84 0.62 -14.14
C HIS A 128 13.48 -0.75 -13.85
N SER A 129 14.81 -0.83 -13.95
CA SER A 129 15.58 -2.04 -13.63
C SER A 129 15.59 -2.42 -12.15
N LEU A 130 15.23 -1.49 -11.26
CA LEU A 130 15.19 -1.71 -9.80
C LEU A 130 13.81 -2.09 -9.28
N ASN A 131 12.81 -2.26 -10.15
CA ASN A 131 11.44 -2.62 -9.77
C ASN A 131 11.37 -3.93 -8.96
N ILE A 132 12.33 -4.84 -9.16
CA ILE A 132 12.42 -6.08 -8.38
C ILE A 132 12.58 -5.79 -6.87
N ILE A 133 13.33 -4.75 -6.50
CA ILE A 133 13.53 -4.37 -5.09
C ILE A 133 12.21 -3.86 -4.50
N ALA A 134 11.46 -3.04 -5.24
CA ALA A 134 10.13 -2.59 -4.81
C ALA A 134 9.16 -3.77 -4.63
N SER A 135 9.22 -4.77 -5.52
CA SER A 135 8.41 -5.98 -5.42
C SER A 135 8.75 -6.80 -4.17
N LEU A 136 10.04 -6.97 -3.86
CA LEU A 136 10.49 -7.66 -2.64
C LEU A 136 10.04 -6.91 -1.37
N ALA A 137 10.11 -5.58 -1.37
CA ALA A 137 9.59 -4.78 -0.26
C ALA A 137 8.06 -4.96 -0.09
N SER A 138 7.33 -5.09 -1.19
CA SER A 138 5.88 -5.37 -1.14
C SER A 138 5.56 -6.75 -0.55
N LEU A 139 6.39 -7.76 -0.78
CA LEU A 139 6.24 -9.07 -0.12
C LEU A 139 6.42 -8.96 1.40
N TYR A 140 7.35 -8.12 1.86
CA TYR A 140 7.50 -7.87 3.29
C TYR A 140 6.26 -7.18 3.89
N SER A 141 5.58 -6.33 3.12
CA SER A 141 4.29 -5.75 3.54
C SER A 141 3.22 -6.82 3.82
N LEU A 142 3.17 -7.90 3.02
CA LEU A 142 2.25 -9.01 3.28
C LEU A 142 2.59 -9.76 4.58
N TYR A 143 3.88 -9.96 4.87
CA TYR A 143 4.31 -10.54 6.14
C TYR A 143 3.88 -9.66 7.33
N LEU A 144 4.08 -8.34 7.25
CA LEU A 144 3.64 -7.41 8.30
C LEU A 144 2.12 -7.47 8.51
N LEU A 145 1.34 -7.51 7.42
CA LEU A 145 -0.11 -7.64 7.48
C LEU A 145 -0.53 -8.93 8.17
N PHE A 146 0.11 -10.06 7.83
CA PHE A 146 -0.17 -11.35 8.43
C PHE A 146 0.06 -11.37 9.95
N ILE A 147 1.23 -10.89 10.41
CA ILE A 147 1.55 -10.91 11.83
C ILE A 147 0.81 -9.84 12.65
N GLY A 148 0.39 -8.74 11.98
CA GLY A 148 -0.38 -7.66 12.61
C GLY A 148 -1.88 -7.98 12.74
N LEU A 149 -2.40 -8.90 11.93
CA LEU A 149 -3.83 -9.21 11.86
C LEU A 149 -4.39 -9.69 13.22
N ALA A 150 -3.73 -10.65 13.86
CA ALA A 150 -4.18 -11.19 15.14
C ALA A 150 -4.18 -10.14 16.27
N PRO A 151 -3.12 -9.38 16.54
CA PRO A 151 -3.12 -8.37 17.61
C PRO A 151 -4.07 -7.21 17.33
N MET A 152 -4.18 -6.74 16.07
CA MET A 152 -5.00 -5.57 15.72
C MET A 152 -6.49 -5.86 15.65
N MET A 153 -6.86 -7.00 15.06
CA MET A 153 -8.27 -7.39 14.87
C MET A 153 -8.79 -8.39 15.90
N LYS A 154 -7.95 -8.75 16.89
CA LYS A 154 -8.26 -9.76 17.94
C LYS A 154 -8.68 -11.11 17.34
N THR A 155 -8.00 -11.51 16.27
CA THR A 155 -8.31 -12.72 15.52
C THR A 155 -7.91 -13.96 16.32
N PRO A 156 -8.78 -14.99 16.46
CA PRO A 156 -8.41 -16.29 17.01
C PRO A 156 -7.27 -16.93 16.22
N ALA A 157 -6.30 -17.53 16.92
CA ALA A 157 -5.09 -18.05 16.29
C ALA A 157 -5.36 -19.07 15.18
N GLU A 158 -6.35 -19.95 15.37
CA GLU A 158 -6.76 -20.95 14.39
C GLU A 158 -7.36 -20.37 13.10
N LYS A 159 -7.92 -19.16 13.15
CA LYS A 159 -8.55 -18.48 12.01
C LYS A 159 -7.65 -17.47 11.32
N ASN A 160 -6.51 -17.11 11.91
CA ASN A 160 -5.64 -16.02 11.41
C ASN A 160 -5.17 -16.27 9.97
N THR A 161 -4.71 -17.48 9.66
CA THR A 161 -4.22 -17.83 8.33
C THR A 161 -5.33 -17.79 7.29
N THR A 162 -6.50 -18.37 7.59
CA THR A 162 -7.63 -18.37 6.65
C THR A 162 -8.16 -16.96 6.42
N TYR A 163 -8.27 -16.15 7.47
CA TYR A 163 -8.69 -14.74 7.36
C TYR A 163 -7.70 -13.94 6.49
N PHE A 164 -6.40 -14.10 6.72
CA PHE A 164 -5.38 -13.44 5.91
C PHE A 164 -5.48 -13.83 4.44
N VAL A 165 -5.56 -15.15 4.12
CA VAL A 165 -5.62 -15.64 2.74
C VAL A 165 -6.87 -15.15 2.03
N VAL A 166 -8.04 -15.24 2.64
CA VAL A 166 -9.30 -14.73 2.04
C VAL A 166 -9.24 -13.23 1.83
N SER A 167 -8.77 -12.48 2.83
CA SER A 167 -8.61 -11.02 2.71
C SER A 167 -7.65 -10.66 1.58
N LEU A 168 -6.53 -11.39 1.44
CA LEU A 168 -5.55 -11.17 0.37
C LEU A 168 -6.16 -11.41 -1.01
N LEU A 169 -6.91 -12.49 -1.20
CA LEU A 169 -7.56 -12.79 -2.48
C LEU A 169 -8.58 -11.71 -2.88
N VAL A 170 -9.43 -11.29 -1.94
CA VAL A 170 -10.42 -10.23 -2.18
C VAL A 170 -9.74 -8.88 -2.45
N MET A 171 -8.70 -8.55 -1.67
CA MET A 171 -7.90 -7.33 -1.86
C MET A 171 -7.25 -7.29 -3.25
N VAL A 172 -6.59 -8.38 -3.67
CA VAL A 172 -5.94 -8.45 -4.99
C VAL A 172 -6.95 -8.24 -6.09
N ALA A 173 -8.11 -8.91 -6.04
CA ALA A 173 -9.17 -8.73 -7.02
C ALA A 173 -9.66 -7.26 -7.07
N ALA A 174 -9.90 -6.64 -5.92
CA ALA A 174 -10.38 -5.27 -5.84
C ALA A 174 -9.34 -4.23 -6.33
N VAL A 175 -8.05 -4.43 -6.01
CA VAL A 175 -6.96 -3.55 -6.47
C VAL A 175 -6.73 -3.69 -7.97
N VAL A 176 -6.84 -4.90 -8.52
CA VAL A 176 -6.78 -5.12 -9.98
C VAL A 176 -7.92 -4.38 -10.69
N VAL A 177 -9.15 -4.48 -10.18
CA VAL A 177 -10.29 -3.73 -10.74
C VAL A 177 -10.06 -2.23 -10.67
N LEU A 178 -9.58 -1.71 -9.54
CA LEU A 178 -9.22 -0.29 -9.39
C LEU A 178 -8.18 0.12 -10.44
N GLY A 179 -7.13 -0.68 -10.63
CA GLY A 179 -6.08 -0.42 -11.61
C GLY A 179 -6.60 -0.37 -13.06
N ILE A 180 -7.49 -1.30 -13.42
CA ILE A 180 -8.12 -1.35 -14.74
C ILE A 180 -8.98 -0.08 -14.96
N VAL A 181 -9.81 0.28 -14.00
CA VAL A 181 -10.67 1.48 -14.07
C VAL A 181 -9.83 2.75 -14.21
N LEU A 182 -8.78 2.92 -13.42
CA LEU A 182 -7.89 4.07 -13.50
C LEU A 182 -7.14 4.12 -14.84
N ALA A 183 -6.66 2.98 -15.34
CA ALA A 183 -6.02 2.89 -16.66
C ALA A 183 -6.98 3.29 -17.77
N ALA A 184 -8.22 2.79 -17.76
CA ALA A 184 -9.24 3.14 -18.76
C ALA A 184 -9.56 4.63 -18.77
N LEU A 185 -9.71 5.26 -17.60
CA LEU A 185 -10.00 6.69 -17.48
C LEU A 185 -8.83 7.57 -17.99
N LEU A 186 -7.59 7.16 -17.72
CA LEU A 186 -6.41 7.95 -18.09
C LEU A 186 -5.97 7.73 -19.53
N VAL A 187 -6.16 6.53 -20.06
CA VAL A 187 -5.87 6.20 -21.48
C VAL A 187 -6.99 6.70 -22.37
N GLY A 188 -8.26 6.53 -22.01
CA GLY A 188 -9.42 7.04 -22.74
C GLY A 188 -9.34 8.54 -23.00
N SER A 189 -8.86 9.32 -22.02
CA SER A 189 -8.63 10.76 -22.20
C SER A 189 -7.50 11.13 -23.20
N THR A 190 -6.69 10.13 -23.61
CA THR A 190 -5.57 10.36 -24.56
C THR A 190 -6.01 10.14 -26.02
N PHE A 191 -7.07 9.36 -26.24
CA PHE A 191 -7.57 9.01 -27.58
C PHE A 191 -8.86 9.75 -27.97
N GLY A 192 -9.37 10.68 -27.14
CA GLY A 192 -10.50 11.56 -27.49
C GLY A 192 -11.81 10.81 -27.73
N LEU A 193 -12.07 9.69 -27.02
CA LEU A 193 -13.36 8.99 -27.01
C LEU A 193 -14.21 9.43 -25.83
#